data_c1adbb25a8d613d89b5daddd540bc76c
#
_entry.id   c1adbb25a8d613d89b5daddd540bc76c
#
_cell.length_a   1.000
_cell.length_b   1.000
_cell.length_c   1.000
_cell.angle_alpha   90.00
_cell.angle_beta   90.00
_cell.angle_gamma   90.00
#
_symmetry.space_group_name_H-M   'P 1'
#
loop_
_entity.id
_entity.type
_entity.pdbx_description
1 polymer ?
#
loop_
_entity_poly.entity_id
_entity_poly.type
_entity_poly.pdbx_seq_one_letter_code
_entity_poly.pdbx_strand_id
1 'polypeptide(L)'
;MNSFTPQEVAINMFHAGEIPLLCEANEKKPKLTGWKETKYNSEAEVSSVFNLPDCNIGWLMQDDQYVIDIDDKAIANNYAERILKMCGINCEDAVGRASKPFGKVFVKSQAGIKPIRAMHPSNGKVIVETLTKGKNAIIPPSKFNGEVFKAYNPRSFDGEFQFVTPEELKNAVRMLELYSLLNEFYPTADRDNAMLSLVRMFAVKNETFPEFVSEFIQTLAMQNGDDERMRKTWYKQYEQCVDKTTDVRKELTKYWHITDEAVKDRIDEILGNETQRSLKNWKPLVYETQLDIMNKKFDAPKFLISGILPIGLTCLAGRPKRGKTRFIDWVSQCIADGKPVWDRDTVKGDVFQLLLEDTQEDVNIRGVEMNITDGNPHKVPITMEKWDGSTLGKGVEEHIEDWIRRVDNPQLVVIDTYVKVSSYKKGKDIYREQSVELGRLQQIAKMNQIAIVLIHHTTKATYEDIFDEISGSTALQGICDTLMVMGGQRGKSEKAVPL
;
A
#
# COMPACT_ATOMS: atom_id res chain seq x y z
N MET A 1 9.40 -16.75 -24.47
CA MET A 1 9.28 -17.22 -23.08
C MET A 1 9.22 -18.72 -23.12
N ASN A 2 10.20 -19.42 -22.55
CA ASN A 2 10.20 -20.87 -22.50
C ASN A 2 9.00 -21.32 -21.65
N SER A 3 8.06 -22.01 -22.26
CA SER A 3 6.93 -22.61 -21.54
C SER A 3 7.45 -23.90 -20.89
N PHE A 4 7.50 -23.92 -19.57
CA PHE A 4 7.80 -25.14 -18.81
C PHE A 4 6.81 -26.26 -19.21
N THR A 5 7.32 -27.46 -19.33
CA THR A 5 6.48 -28.66 -19.50
C THR A 5 5.82 -29.04 -18.17
N PRO A 6 4.70 -29.80 -18.18
CA PRO A 6 4.12 -30.33 -16.96
C PRO A 6 5.12 -31.08 -16.08
N GLN A 7 6.02 -31.84 -16.67
CA GLN A 7 7.05 -32.61 -15.97
C GLN A 7 8.04 -31.68 -15.25
N GLU A 8 8.57 -30.66 -15.93
CA GLU A 8 9.49 -29.68 -15.33
C GLU A 8 8.86 -28.94 -14.15
N VAL A 9 7.58 -28.52 -14.26
CA VAL A 9 6.87 -27.90 -13.15
C VAL A 9 6.70 -28.86 -11.98
N ALA A 10 6.32 -30.12 -12.23
CA ALA A 10 6.17 -31.11 -11.17
C ALA A 10 7.49 -31.43 -10.45
N ILE A 11 8.60 -31.47 -11.15
CA ILE A 11 9.94 -31.68 -10.58
C ILE A 11 10.32 -30.47 -9.72
N ASN A 12 10.12 -29.25 -10.20
CA ASN A 12 10.39 -28.02 -9.43
C ASN A 12 9.57 -27.96 -8.13
N MET A 13 8.29 -28.30 -8.19
CA MET A 13 7.44 -28.42 -7.00
C MET A 13 7.99 -29.44 -5.99
N PHE A 14 8.39 -30.62 -6.46
CA PHE A 14 8.96 -31.64 -5.60
C PHE A 14 10.24 -31.15 -4.90
N HIS A 15 11.13 -30.46 -5.60
CA HIS A 15 12.34 -29.86 -5.01
C HIS A 15 12.03 -28.77 -3.98
N ALA A 16 10.92 -28.06 -4.17
CA ALA A 16 10.41 -27.09 -3.21
C ALA A 16 9.68 -27.73 -1.99
N GLY A 17 9.59 -29.07 -1.95
CA GLY A 17 8.86 -29.78 -0.89
C GLY A 17 7.35 -29.83 -1.08
N GLU A 18 6.86 -29.45 -2.25
CA GLU A 18 5.44 -29.42 -2.61
C GLU A 18 5.02 -30.73 -3.29
N ILE A 19 3.71 -31.00 -3.32
CA ILE A 19 3.16 -32.24 -3.83
C ILE A 19 2.38 -31.99 -5.13
N PRO A 20 2.98 -32.26 -6.31
CA PRO A 20 2.27 -32.19 -7.58
C PRO A 20 1.30 -33.37 -7.72
N LEU A 21 0.14 -33.09 -8.32
CA LEU A 21 -0.87 -34.12 -8.62
C LEU A 21 -1.06 -34.24 -10.12
N LEU A 22 -0.96 -35.48 -10.63
CA LEU A 22 -1.27 -35.76 -12.02
C LEU A 22 -2.80 -35.68 -12.23
N CYS A 23 -3.22 -34.80 -13.14
CA CYS A 23 -4.58 -34.73 -13.64
C CYS A 23 -4.61 -35.11 -15.12
N GLU A 24 -5.72 -35.68 -15.60
CA GLU A 24 -5.88 -35.96 -17.03
C GLU A 24 -5.96 -34.69 -17.86
N ALA A 25 -5.60 -34.80 -19.12
CA ALA A 25 -5.72 -33.69 -20.07
C ALA A 25 -7.15 -33.09 -20.06
N ASN A 26 -7.24 -31.77 -20.00
CA ASN A 26 -8.49 -31.02 -19.95
C ASN A 26 -9.39 -31.29 -18.72
N GLU A 27 -8.85 -31.95 -17.68
CA GLU A 27 -9.54 -32.25 -16.44
C GLU A 27 -8.91 -31.50 -15.24
N LYS A 28 -9.70 -31.27 -14.21
CA LYS A 28 -9.25 -30.68 -12.95
C LYS A 28 -9.11 -31.70 -11.83
N LYS A 29 -9.65 -32.90 -12.03
CA LYS A 29 -9.64 -33.95 -11.02
C LYS A 29 -8.34 -34.75 -11.12
N PRO A 30 -7.64 -35.02 -9.99
CA PRO A 30 -6.50 -35.91 -9.98
C PRO A 30 -6.86 -37.31 -10.46
N LYS A 31 -5.95 -37.90 -11.22
CA LYS A 31 -6.14 -39.22 -11.86
C LYS A 31 -6.12 -40.37 -10.86
N LEU A 32 -5.32 -40.26 -9.81
CA LEU A 32 -5.11 -41.34 -8.85
C LEU A 32 -6.24 -41.41 -7.82
N THR A 33 -6.72 -42.63 -7.55
CA THR A 33 -7.58 -42.91 -6.38
C THR A 33 -6.74 -42.73 -5.11
N GLY A 34 -7.28 -42.05 -4.09
CA GLY A 34 -6.51 -41.76 -2.86
C GLY A 34 -5.47 -40.65 -3.00
N TRP A 35 -5.55 -39.82 -4.01
CA TRP A 35 -4.62 -38.74 -4.33
C TRP A 35 -4.31 -37.79 -3.16
N LYS A 36 -5.16 -37.71 -2.14
CA LYS A 36 -4.94 -36.90 -0.93
C LYS A 36 -3.75 -37.38 -0.09
N GLU A 37 -3.39 -38.65 -0.24
CA GLU A 37 -2.29 -39.29 0.45
C GLU A 37 -1.02 -39.40 -0.44
N THR A 38 -1.03 -38.73 -1.58
CA THR A 38 0.10 -38.78 -2.54
C THR A 38 1.37 -38.25 -1.86
N LYS A 39 2.45 -38.98 -2.01
CA LYS A 39 3.82 -38.62 -1.62
C LYS A 39 4.77 -39.15 -2.67
N TYR A 40 5.85 -38.43 -2.88
CA TYR A 40 6.94 -38.87 -3.76
C TYR A 40 8.23 -38.98 -2.95
N ASN A 41 9.01 -40.03 -3.23
CA ASN A 41 10.26 -40.31 -2.52
C ASN A 41 11.49 -39.87 -3.33
N SER A 42 11.34 -39.61 -4.63
CA SER A 42 12.42 -39.19 -5.50
C SER A 42 11.93 -38.42 -6.73
N GLU A 43 12.83 -37.62 -7.30
CA GLU A 43 12.61 -36.92 -8.58
C GLU A 43 12.29 -37.93 -9.72
N ALA A 44 12.94 -39.09 -9.73
CA ALA A 44 12.70 -40.13 -10.73
C ALA A 44 11.25 -40.64 -10.69
N GLU A 45 10.66 -40.76 -9.50
CA GLU A 45 9.25 -41.13 -9.34
C GLU A 45 8.33 -40.04 -9.92
N VAL A 46 8.57 -38.76 -9.59
CA VAL A 46 7.80 -37.61 -10.14
C VAL A 46 7.96 -37.59 -11.66
N SER A 47 9.17 -37.69 -12.17
CA SER A 47 9.45 -37.67 -13.61
C SER A 47 8.72 -38.79 -14.35
N SER A 48 8.65 -39.99 -13.77
CA SER A 48 7.93 -41.14 -14.35
C SER A 48 6.42 -40.89 -14.39
N VAL A 49 5.82 -40.28 -13.33
CA VAL A 49 4.39 -40.02 -13.25
C VAL A 49 3.96 -38.92 -14.25
N PHE A 50 4.78 -37.89 -14.42
CA PHE A 50 4.47 -36.75 -15.28
C PHE A 50 5.05 -36.86 -16.71
N ASN A 51 5.49 -38.04 -17.11
CA ASN A 51 5.99 -38.31 -18.47
C ASN A 51 4.85 -38.43 -19.53
N LEU A 52 3.89 -37.47 -19.49
CA LEU A 52 2.78 -37.37 -20.39
C LEU A 52 2.71 -35.94 -20.96
N PRO A 53 2.84 -35.75 -22.29
CA PRO A 53 3.01 -34.42 -22.88
C PRO A 53 1.82 -33.47 -22.67
N ASP A 54 0.62 -34.00 -22.50
CA ASP A 54 -0.61 -33.20 -22.39
C ASP A 54 -1.33 -33.35 -21.03
N CYS A 55 -0.64 -33.82 -19.98
CA CYS A 55 -1.26 -33.90 -18.66
C CYS A 55 -1.44 -32.52 -18.04
N ASN A 56 -2.40 -32.44 -17.14
CA ASN A 56 -2.58 -31.29 -16.26
C ASN A 56 -1.88 -31.54 -14.92
N ILE A 57 -1.49 -30.43 -14.28
CA ILE A 57 -0.88 -30.44 -12.95
C ILE A 57 -1.84 -29.83 -11.94
N GLY A 58 -2.10 -30.58 -10.89
CA GLY A 58 -2.71 -30.10 -9.68
C GLY A 58 -1.67 -29.89 -8.58
N TRP A 59 -1.98 -29.08 -7.61
CA TRP A 59 -1.22 -28.87 -6.39
C TRP A 59 -2.02 -29.38 -5.20
N LEU A 60 -1.49 -30.34 -4.47
CA LEU A 60 -2.06 -30.79 -3.21
C LEU A 60 -1.78 -29.77 -2.11
N MET A 61 -2.81 -29.02 -1.71
CA MET A 61 -2.69 -27.97 -0.71
C MET A 61 -2.35 -28.54 0.66
N GLN A 62 -1.34 -27.94 1.31
CA GLN A 62 -0.87 -28.25 2.66
C GLN A 62 -1.66 -27.45 3.73
N ASP A 63 -1.32 -27.65 5.01
CA ASP A 63 -2.07 -27.12 6.15
C ASP A 63 -2.09 -25.59 6.21
N ASP A 64 -1.03 -24.92 5.78
CA ASP A 64 -0.82 -23.47 5.82
C ASP A 64 -1.06 -22.80 4.46
N GLN A 65 -1.40 -23.58 3.43
CA GLN A 65 -1.61 -23.11 2.07
C GLN A 65 -3.09 -22.91 1.76
N TYR A 66 -3.39 -21.78 1.13
CA TYR A 66 -4.74 -21.40 0.75
C TYR A 66 -4.75 -20.84 -0.66
N VAL A 67 -5.85 -21.11 -1.39
CA VAL A 67 -6.12 -20.49 -2.68
C VAL A 67 -7.44 -19.76 -2.58
N ILE A 68 -7.44 -18.48 -2.88
CA ILE A 68 -8.66 -17.70 -3.11
C ILE A 68 -9.10 -18.03 -4.55
N ASP A 69 -10.13 -18.86 -4.69
CA ASP A 69 -10.69 -19.26 -5.99
C ASP A 69 -11.92 -18.43 -6.31
N ILE A 70 -11.80 -17.55 -7.30
CA ILE A 70 -12.87 -16.62 -7.72
C ILE A 70 -13.69 -17.31 -8.79
N ASP A 71 -14.89 -17.77 -8.44
CA ASP A 71 -15.76 -18.51 -9.35
C ASP A 71 -16.66 -17.63 -10.20
N ASP A 72 -17.00 -16.44 -9.71
CA ASP A 72 -17.75 -15.48 -10.49
C ASP A 72 -16.89 -14.90 -11.63
N LYS A 73 -17.30 -15.24 -12.87
CA LYS A 73 -16.60 -14.79 -14.08
C LYS A 73 -16.67 -13.27 -14.29
N ALA A 74 -17.72 -12.63 -13.78
CA ALA A 74 -17.87 -11.19 -13.93
C ALA A 74 -16.77 -10.41 -13.22
N ILE A 75 -16.27 -10.93 -12.10
CA ILE A 75 -15.22 -10.27 -11.31
C ILE A 75 -13.85 -10.96 -11.39
N ALA A 76 -13.73 -12.14 -11.99
CA ALA A 76 -12.46 -12.88 -12.12
C ALA A 76 -11.52 -12.23 -13.17
N ASN A 77 -11.20 -10.96 -12.98
CA ASN A 77 -10.42 -10.10 -13.88
C ASN A 77 -9.51 -9.15 -13.05
N ASN A 78 -8.88 -8.20 -13.70
CA ASN A 78 -7.97 -7.23 -13.06
C ASN A 78 -8.64 -6.36 -11.97
N TYR A 79 -9.96 -6.27 -11.94
CA TYR A 79 -10.67 -5.54 -10.88
C TYR A 79 -10.67 -6.33 -9.57
N ALA A 80 -10.76 -7.67 -9.62
CA ALA A 80 -10.58 -8.49 -8.42
C ALA A 80 -9.17 -8.32 -7.83
N GLU A 81 -8.14 -8.19 -8.66
CA GLU A 81 -6.79 -7.87 -8.23
C GLU A 81 -6.76 -6.59 -7.39
N ARG A 82 -7.43 -5.52 -7.85
CA ARG A 82 -7.49 -4.25 -7.11
C ARG A 82 -8.17 -4.43 -5.75
N ILE A 83 -9.30 -5.14 -5.69
CA ILE A 83 -10.00 -5.43 -4.43
C ILE A 83 -9.11 -6.22 -3.46
N LEU A 84 -8.40 -7.24 -3.95
CA LEU A 84 -7.50 -8.04 -3.13
C LEU A 84 -6.32 -7.20 -2.61
N LYS A 85 -5.71 -6.35 -3.44
CA LYS A 85 -4.65 -5.43 -3.02
C LYS A 85 -5.12 -4.47 -1.93
N MET A 86 -6.33 -3.95 -2.01
CA MET A 86 -6.93 -3.13 -0.96
C MET A 86 -7.10 -3.91 0.37
N CYS A 87 -7.23 -5.24 0.30
CA CYS A 87 -7.27 -6.13 1.45
C CYS A 87 -5.88 -6.61 1.91
N GLY A 88 -4.80 -6.08 1.36
CA GLY A 88 -3.41 -6.42 1.74
C GLY A 88 -2.85 -7.66 1.03
N ILE A 89 -3.49 -8.16 -0.03
CA ILE A 89 -3.02 -9.33 -0.79
C ILE A 89 -2.32 -8.88 -2.07
N ASN A 90 -1.04 -9.22 -2.24
CA ASN A 90 -0.21 -8.70 -3.34
C ASN A 90 -0.48 -9.34 -4.71
N CYS A 91 -1.19 -10.41 -4.81
CA CYS A 91 -1.59 -11.06 -6.06
C CYS A 91 -0.45 -11.51 -7.02
N GLU A 92 0.80 -11.54 -6.57
CA GLU A 92 1.92 -11.97 -7.42
C GLU A 92 1.78 -13.42 -7.87
N ASP A 93 1.18 -14.24 -7.03
CA ASP A 93 0.94 -15.67 -7.25
C ASP A 93 -0.47 -15.94 -7.78
N ALA A 94 -0.97 -15.04 -8.61
CA ALA A 94 -2.25 -15.21 -9.26
C ALA A 94 -2.14 -16.11 -10.51
N VAL A 95 -3.18 -16.89 -10.73
CA VAL A 95 -3.34 -17.79 -11.88
C VAL A 95 -4.70 -17.58 -12.53
N GLY A 96 -4.69 -17.48 -13.85
CA GLY A 96 -5.91 -17.30 -14.63
C GLY A 96 -5.91 -18.06 -15.95
N ARG A 97 -7.01 -17.93 -16.70
CA ARG A 97 -7.21 -18.40 -18.06
C ARG A 97 -8.09 -17.43 -18.82
N ALA A 98 -8.24 -17.57 -20.13
CA ALA A 98 -8.92 -16.56 -20.95
C ALA A 98 -10.33 -16.18 -20.45
N SER A 99 -11.13 -17.13 -20.00
CA SER A 99 -12.48 -16.88 -19.46
C SER A 99 -12.50 -16.40 -18.01
N LYS A 100 -11.39 -16.52 -17.30
CA LYS A 100 -11.16 -16.05 -15.92
C LYS A 100 -9.71 -15.56 -15.82
N PRO A 101 -9.37 -14.39 -16.36
CA PRO A 101 -7.99 -13.92 -16.41
C PRO A 101 -7.32 -13.82 -15.04
N PHE A 102 -8.11 -13.60 -13.99
CA PHE A 102 -7.68 -13.53 -12.60
C PHE A 102 -8.55 -14.44 -11.74
N GLY A 103 -8.31 -15.76 -11.84
CA GLY A 103 -9.23 -16.76 -11.27
C GLY A 103 -8.79 -17.32 -9.91
N LYS A 104 -7.51 -17.33 -9.60
CA LYS A 104 -6.95 -17.91 -8.37
C LYS A 104 -5.80 -17.08 -7.84
N VAL A 105 -5.70 -16.95 -6.52
CA VAL A 105 -4.54 -16.36 -5.85
C VAL A 105 -4.07 -17.28 -4.75
N PHE A 106 -2.78 -17.63 -4.78
CA PHE A 106 -2.15 -18.50 -3.80
C PHE A 106 -1.58 -17.66 -2.67
N VAL A 107 -1.85 -18.06 -1.42
CA VAL A 107 -1.36 -17.40 -0.21
C VAL A 107 -1.05 -18.43 0.88
N LYS A 108 -0.21 -18.07 1.83
CA LYS A 108 -0.04 -18.80 3.10
C LYS A 108 -0.83 -18.12 4.21
N SER A 109 -1.29 -18.90 5.18
CA SER A 109 -1.93 -18.39 6.39
C SER A 109 -1.73 -19.36 7.55
N GLN A 110 -2.28 -19.01 8.70
CA GLN A 110 -2.26 -19.90 9.86
C GLN A 110 -2.93 -21.25 9.51
N ALA A 111 -2.28 -22.35 9.90
CA ALA A 111 -2.82 -23.69 9.69
C ALA A 111 -4.18 -23.90 10.37
N GLY A 112 -5.03 -24.70 9.73
CA GLY A 112 -6.32 -25.12 10.33
C GLY A 112 -7.48 -24.15 10.16
N ILE A 113 -7.34 -23.09 9.34
CA ILE A 113 -8.49 -22.24 9.00
C ILE A 113 -9.50 -23.06 8.20
N LYS A 114 -10.74 -23.04 8.63
CA LYS A 114 -11.83 -23.70 7.87
C LYS A 114 -12.02 -23.02 6.53
N PRO A 115 -12.36 -23.78 5.47
CA PRO A 115 -12.68 -23.20 4.16
C PRO A 115 -13.75 -22.11 4.29
N ILE A 116 -13.52 -20.97 3.66
CA ILE A 116 -14.46 -19.86 3.59
C ILE A 116 -15.14 -19.98 2.22
N ARG A 117 -16.45 -19.84 2.18
CA ARG A 117 -17.23 -19.92 0.95
C ARG A 117 -18.26 -18.83 0.93
N ALA A 118 -18.18 -17.96 -0.04
CA ALA A 118 -19.16 -16.93 -0.32
C ALA A 118 -20.04 -17.39 -1.49
N MET A 119 -21.33 -17.36 -1.29
CA MET A 119 -22.32 -17.82 -2.28
C MET A 119 -23.33 -16.71 -2.53
N HIS A 120 -23.74 -16.58 -3.77
CA HIS A 120 -24.81 -15.66 -4.11
C HIS A 120 -26.10 -16.07 -3.36
N PRO A 121 -26.68 -15.17 -2.54
CA PRO A 121 -27.73 -15.53 -1.58
C PRO A 121 -29.02 -16.04 -2.24
N SER A 122 -29.35 -15.58 -3.46
CA SER A 122 -30.60 -15.92 -4.11
C SER A 122 -30.50 -17.12 -5.04
N ASN A 123 -29.35 -17.36 -5.69
CA ASN A 123 -29.20 -18.43 -6.67
C ASN A 123 -28.24 -19.55 -6.24
N GLY A 124 -27.58 -19.41 -5.11
CA GLY A 124 -26.69 -20.41 -4.53
C GLY A 124 -25.39 -20.66 -5.31
N LYS A 125 -25.07 -19.85 -6.33
CA LYS A 125 -23.79 -19.97 -7.05
C LYS A 125 -22.64 -19.52 -6.18
N VAL A 126 -21.52 -20.22 -6.27
CA VAL A 126 -20.29 -19.80 -5.59
C VAL A 126 -19.75 -18.56 -6.29
N ILE A 127 -19.49 -17.51 -5.50
CA ILE A 127 -18.83 -16.28 -5.94
C ILE A 127 -17.32 -16.45 -5.78
N VAL A 128 -16.90 -16.79 -4.56
CA VAL A 128 -15.50 -17.01 -4.19
C VAL A 128 -15.41 -18.03 -3.07
N GLU A 129 -14.42 -18.91 -3.14
CA GLU A 129 -14.14 -19.85 -2.05
C GLU A 129 -12.62 -19.95 -1.77
N THR A 130 -12.26 -20.41 -0.58
CA THR A 130 -10.88 -20.77 -0.28
C THR A 130 -10.69 -22.28 -0.39
N LEU A 131 -9.72 -22.67 -1.21
CA LEU A 131 -9.21 -24.05 -1.21
C LEU A 131 -8.10 -24.15 -0.16
N THR A 132 -8.06 -25.24 0.57
CA THR A 132 -7.09 -25.45 1.67
C THR A 132 -6.69 -26.92 1.72
N LYS A 133 -6.04 -27.36 2.78
CA LYS A 133 -5.53 -28.73 3.01
C LYS A 133 -6.40 -29.83 2.40
N GLY A 134 -5.74 -30.72 1.66
CA GLY A 134 -6.39 -31.86 1.02
C GLY A 134 -7.29 -31.49 -0.16
N LYS A 135 -7.20 -30.25 -0.67
CA LYS A 135 -7.80 -29.83 -1.94
C LYS A 135 -6.74 -29.79 -3.03
N ASN A 136 -7.20 -29.90 -4.27
CA ASN A 136 -6.39 -29.81 -5.46
C ASN A 136 -6.61 -28.45 -6.14
N ALA A 137 -5.54 -27.71 -6.38
CA ALA A 137 -5.56 -26.48 -7.16
C ALA A 137 -4.84 -26.70 -8.49
N ILE A 138 -5.52 -26.52 -9.61
CA ILE A 138 -4.90 -26.62 -10.95
C ILE A 138 -4.02 -25.40 -11.19
N ILE A 139 -2.79 -25.65 -11.68
CA ILE A 139 -1.76 -24.66 -11.97
C ILE A 139 -1.27 -24.74 -13.42
N PRO A 140 -0.59 -23.69 -13.95
CA PRO A 140 0.07 -23.74 -15.25
C PRO A 140 1.10 -24.89 -15.34
N PRO A 141 1.31 -25.47 -16.53
CA PRO A 141 0.76 -25.12 -17.84
C PRO A 141 -0.55 -25.85 -18.21
N SER A 142 -1.34 -26.25 -17.23
CA SER A 142 -2.57 -27.04 -17.41
C SER A 142 -3.57 -26.37 -18.38
N LYS A 143 -4.45 -27.20 -18.96
CA LYS A 143 -5.53 -26.77 -19.86
C LYS A 143 -6.88 -27.21 -19.32
N PHE A 144 -7.92 -26.40 -19.54
CA PHE A 144 -9.29 -26.75 -19.20
C PHE A 144 -10.27 -26.09 -20.17
N ASN A 145 -11.18 -26.88 -20.78
CA ASN A 145 -12.09 -26.43 -21.83
C ASN A 145 -11.38 -25.70 -22.98
N GLY A 146 -10.23 -26.20 -23.41
CA GLY A 146 -9.42 -25.58 -24.46
C GLY A 146 -8.59 -24.37 -24.05
N GLU A 147 -8.75 -23.86 -22.82
CA GLU A 147 -8.03 -22.70 -22.32
C GLU A 147 -6.81 -23.13 -21.48
N VAL A 148 -5.67 -22.46 -21.66
CA VAL A 148 -4.45 -22.68 -20.90
C VAL A 148 -4.48 -21.84 -19.64
N PHE A 149 -4.15 -22.43 -18.49
CA PHE A 149 -3.84 -21.69 -17.28
C PHE A 149 -2.49 -20.99 -17.42
N LYS A 150 -2.43 -19.72 -17.01
CA LYS A 150 -1.23 -18.88 -17.02
C LYS A 150 -1.03 -18.27 -15.64
N ALA A 151 0.22 -18.24 -15.21
CA ALA A 151 0.60 -17.43 -14.05
C ALA A 151 0.58 -15.95 -14.43
N TYR A 152 0.12 -15.12 -13.51
CA TYR A 152 0.12 -13.66 -13.67
C TYR A 152 1.57 -13.14 -13.67
N ASN A 153 2.37 -13.62 -12.74
CA ASN A 153 3.81 -13.46 -12.75
C ASN A 153 4.45 -14.82 -13.05
N PRO A 154 5.29 -14.98 -14.08
CA PRO A 154 5.89 -16.26 -14.42
C PRO A 154 7.03 -16.64 -13.46
N ARG A 155 6.73 -16.77 -12.19
CA ARG A 155 7.62 -17.38 -11.19
C ARG A 155 7.45 -18.90 -11.19
N SER A 156 8.48 -19.60 -10.72
CA SER A 156 8.35 -21.01 -10.36
C SER A 156 7.38 -21.14 -9.20
N PHE A 157 6.46 -22.10 -9.27
CA PHE A 157 5.59 -22.47 -8.14
C PHE A 157 6.42 -23.23 -7.10
N ASP A 158 7.19 -22.50 -6.30
CA ASP A 158 8.15 -23.01 -5.31
C ASP A 158 7.59 -23.03 -3.87
N GLY A 159 6.31 -22.70 -3.72
CA GLY A 159 5.63 -22.69 -2.42
C GLY A 159 5.89 -21.43 -1.57
N GLU A 160 6.69 -20.50 -2.04
CA GLU A 160 6.93 -19.22 -1.36
C GLU A 160 5.83 -18.22 -1.67
N PHE A 161 4.70 -18.36 -0.98
CA PHE A 161 3.56 -17.44 -1.11
C PHE A 161 3.56 -16.39 -0.02
N GLN A 162 2.90 -15.25 -0.29
CA GLN A 162 2.65 -14.23 0.72
C GLN A 162 1.92 -14.85 1.92
N PHE A 163 2.40 -14.56 3.13
CA PHE A 163 1.65 -14.88 4.34
C PHE A 163 0.59 -13.80 4.58
N VAL A 164 -0.65 -14.24 4.80
CA VAL A 164 -1.78 -13.39 5.17
C VAL A 164 -2.41 -13.92 6.45
N THR A 165 -2.92 -13.03 7.27
CA THR A 165 -3.60 -13.44 8.50
C THR A 165 -4.96 -14.09 8.20
N PRO A 166 -5.52 -14.89 9.11
CA PRO A 166 -6.87 -15.43 8.94
C PRO A 166 -7.94 -14.37 8.69
N GLU A 167 -7.76 -13.20 9.28
CA GLU A 167 -8.69 -12.09 9.14
C GLU A 167 -8.55 -11.40 7.77
N GLU A 168 -7.33 -11.15 7.30
CA GLU A 168 -7.08 -10.63 5.95
C GLU A 168 -7.66 -11.58 4.89
N LEU A 169 -7.46 -12.89 5.04
CA LEU A 169 -8.04 -13.88 4.14
C LEU A 169 -9.57 -13.84 4.11
N LYS A 170 -10.19 -13.74 5.29
CA LYS A 170 -11.64 -13.64 5.44
C LYS A 170 -12.20 -12.35 4.87
N ASN A 171 -11.51 -11.23 5.12
CA ASN A 171 -11.89 -9.92 4.58
C ASN A 171 -11.78 -9.87 3.06
N ALA A 172 -10.74 -10.45 2.49
CA ALA A 172 -10.58 -10.54 1.05
C ALA A 172 -11.75 -11.27 0.38
N VAL A 173 -12.17 -12.41 0.94
CA VAL A 173 -13.33 -13.16 0.44
C VAL A 173 -14.61 -12.33 0.54
N ARG A 174 -14.84 -11.65 1.68
CA ARG A 174 -16.02 -10.81 1.90
C ARG A 174 -16.07 -9.59 0.99
N MET A 175 -14.94 -8.94 0.76
CA MET A 175 -14.89 -7.77 -0.13
C MET A 175 -15.08 -8.17 -1.58
N LEU A 176 -14.60 -9.34 -2.01
CA LEU A 176 -14.89 -9.87 -3.33
C LEU A 176 -16.39 -10.25 -3.47
N GLU A 177 -16.99 -10.83 -2.43
CA GLU A 177 -18.43 -11.11 -2.39
C GLU A 177 -19.24 -9.82 -2.51
N LEU A 178 -18.96 -8.82 -1.69
CA LEU A 178 -19.60 -7.50 -1.75
C LEU A 178 -19.46 -6.86 -3.13
N TYR A 179 -18.25 -6.91 -3.67
CA TYR A 179 -17.96 -6.37 -4.99
C TYR A 179 -18.77 -7.07 -6.10
N SER A 180 -18.87 -8.41 -6.06
CA SER A 180 -19.66 -9.18 -7.01
C SER A 180 -21.15 -8.82 -6.93
N LEU A 181 -21.72 -8.77 -5.72
CA LEU A 181 -23.12 -8.41 -5.50
C LEU A 181 -23.43 -6.98 -5.98
N LEU A 182 -22.59 -6.01 -5.62
CA LEU A 182 -22.81 -4.63 -6.06
C LEU A 182 -22.56 -4.43 -7.57
N ASN A 183 -21.65 -5.18 -8.16
CA ASN A 183 -21.41 -5.15 -9.60
C ASN A 183 -22.62 -5.67 -10.40
N GLU A 184 -23.30 -6.71 -9.92
CA GLU A 184 -24.51 -7.22 -10.54
C GLU A 184 -25.65 -6.19 -10.59
N PHE A 185 -25.75 -5.36 -9.55
CA PHE A 185 -26.77 -4.33 -9.40
C PHE A 185 -26.27 -2.91 -9.68
N TYR A 186 -25.18 -2.78 -10.46
CA TYR A 186 -24.64 -1.45 -10.75
C TYR A 186 -25.69 -0.53 -11.37
N PRO A 187 -25.96 0.66 -10.80
CA PRO A 187 -27.09 1.46 -11.22
C PRO A 187 -26.91 2.04 -12.62
N THR A 188 -27.98 2.02 -13.41
CA THR A 188 -28.03 2.61 -14.75
C THR A 188 -28.41 4.08 -14.74
N ALA A 189 -29.09 4.55 -13.68
CA ALA A 189 -29.51 5.91 -13.45
C ALA A 189 -29.18 6.34 -12.02
N ASP A 190 -29.17 7.65 -11.75
CA ASP A 190 -28.91 8.24 -10.44
C ASP A 190 -27.62 7.74 -9.74
N ARG A 191 -26.58 7.51 -10.55
CA ARG A 191 -25.34 6.87 -10.14
C ARG A 191 -24.59 7.65 -9.03
N ASP A 192 -24.65 8.99 -9.03
CA ASP A 192 -24.01 9.78 -7.98
C ASP A 192 -24.61 9.53 -6.61
N ASN A 193 -25.95 9.45 -6.53
CA ASN A 193 -26.63 9.17 -5.28
C ASN A 193 -26.39 7.70 -4.84
N ALA A 194 -26.30 6.76 -5.78
CA ALA A 194 -25.95 5.39 -5.47
C ALA A 194 -24.53 5.28 -4.91
N MET A 195 -23.53 5.93 -5.53
CA MET A 195 -22.16 5.95 -4.98
C MET A 195 -22.10 6.67 -3.63
N LEU A 196 -22.80 7.78 -3.48
CA LEU A 196 -22.90 8.49 -2.20
C LEU A 196 -23.59 7.63 -1.12
N SER A 197 -24.58 6.81 -1.51
CA SER A 197 -25.19 5.84 -0.58
C SER A 197 -24.18 4.79 -0.12
N LEU A 198 -23.33 4.30 -1.01
CA LEU A 198 -22.27 3.36 -0.67
C LEU A 198 -21.26 3.99 0.30
N VAL A 199 -20.85 5.24 0.07
CA VAL A 199 -20.02 6.00 1.03
C VAL A 199 -20.70 6.05 2.41
N ARG A 200 -22.00 6.37 2.47
CA ARG A 200 -22.76 6.39 3.73
C ARG A 200 -22.78 5.01 4.42
N MET A 201 -23.04 3.96 3.66
CA MET A 201 -23.07 2.59 4.19
C MET A 201 -21.73 2.17 4.80
N PHE A 202 -20.64 2.49 4.15
CA PHE A 202 -19.29 2.23 4.69
C PHE A 202 -18.97 3.12 5.90
N ALA A 203 -19.30 4.39 5.86
CA ALA A 203 -18.93 5.36 6.90
C ALA A 203 -19.64 5.14 8.25
N VAL A 204 -20.88 4.66 8.22
CA VAL A 204 -21.72 4.55 9.43
C VAL A 204 -21.45 3.30 10.24
N LYS A 205 -21.24 2.18 9.55
CA LYS A 205 -21.06 0.89 10.24
C LYS A 205 -19.62 0.61 10.59
N ASN A 206 -18.69 1.40 10.05
CA ASN A 206 -17.27 1.07 10.13
C ASN A 206 -16.36 2.28 10.10
N GLU A 207 -15.27 2.15 10.80
CA GLU A 207 -14.11 3.01 10.74
C GLU A 207 -13.20 2.60 9.56
N THR A 208 -13.80 2.38 8.39
CA THR A 208 -13.09 2.08 7.15
C THR A 208 -12.38 3.34 6.67
N PHE A 209 -11.16 3.20 6.14
CA PHE A 209 -10.44 4.36 5.62
C PHE A 209 -11.16 4.98 4.40
N PRO A 210 -11.23 6.30 4.31
CA PRO A 210 -11.83 7.00 3.17
C PRO A 210 -11.22 6.56 1.83
N GLU A 211 -9.91 6.27 1.82
CA GLU A 211 -9.16 5.79 0.66
C GLU A 211 -9.69 4.46 0.16
N PHE A 212 -9.93 3.51 1.07
CA PHE A 212 -10.49 2.21 0.72
C PHE A 212 -11.85 2.38 0.04
N VAL A 213 -12.73 3.17 0.62
CA VAL A 213 -14.08 3.40 0.08
C VAL A 213 -14.01 4.06 -1.30
N SER A 214 -13.15 5.07 -1.44
CA SER A 214 -12.95 5.76 -2.70
C SER A 214 -12.43 4.81 -3.79
N GLU A 215 -11.41 4.02 -3.50
CA GLU A 215 -10.85 3.06 -4.45
C GLU A 215 -11.83 1.92 -4.79
N PHE A 216 -12.59 1.45 -3.82
CA PHE A 216 -13.64 0.45 -4.05
C PHE A 216 -14.69 0.96 -5.04
N ILE A 217 -15.21 2.18 -4.83
CA ILE A 217 -16.18 2.83 -5.73
C ILE A 217 -15.58 3.04 -7.12
N GLN A 218 -14.34 3.54 -7.19
CA GLN A 218 -13.65 3.75 -8.47
C GLN A 218 -13.47 2.43 -9.22
N THR A 219 -13.11 1.36 -8.53
CA THR A 219 -12.93 0.03 -9.13
C THR A 219 -14.26 -0.50 -9.68
N LEU A 220 -15.36 -0.31 -8.95
CA LEU A 220 -16.71 -0.68 -9.37
C LEU A 220 -17.15 0.13 -10.60
N ALA A 221 -16.87 1.43 -10.61
CA ALA A 221 -17.14 2.32 -11.73
C ALA A 221 -16.33 1.95 -12.98
N MET A 222 -15.05 1.63 -12.82
CA MET A 222 -14.17 1.17 -13.90
C MET A 222 -14.73 -0.07 -14.60
N GLN A 223 -15.15 -1.06 -13.83
CA GLN A 223 -15.70 -2.30 -14.40
C GLN A 223 -16.97 -2.03 -15.22
N ASN A 224 -17.74 -1.02 -14.85
CA ASN A 224 -19.00 -0.67 -15.48
C ASN A 224 -18.88 0.45 -16.54
N GLY A 225 -17.65 0.83 -16.92
CA GLY A 225 -17.39 1.86 -17.93
C GLY A 225 -17.88 3.27 -17.53
N ASP A 226 -17.89 3.57 -16.24
CA ASP A 226 -18.35 4.85 -15.70
C ASP A 226 -17.17 5.79 -15.48
N ASP A 227 -16.69 6.41 -16.55
CA ASP A 227 -15.51 7.27 -16.56
C ASP A 227 -15.62 8.47 -15.61
N GLU A 228 -16.83 8.99 -15.38
CA GLU A 228 -17.04 10.13 -14.50
C GLU A 228 -16.76 9.75 -13.03
N ARG A 229 -17.34 8.63 -12.55
CA ARG A 229 -17.18 8.18 -11.16
C ARG A 229 -15.83 7.55 -10.90
N MET A 230 -15.20 6.98 -11.94
CA MET A 230 -13.84 6.48 -11.89
C MET A 230 -12.82 7.57 -11.50
N ARG A 231 -13.02 8.83 -11.95
CA ARG A 231 -12.10 9.96 -11.70
C ARG A 231 -12.43 10.75 -10.44
N LYS A 232 -13.55 10.44 -9.79
CA LYS A 232 -14.04 11.17 -8.63
C LYS A 232 -13.48 10.58 -7.34
N THR A 233 -13.02 11.44 -6.44
CA THR A 233 -12.66 11.06 -5.07
C THR A 233 -13.84 11.27 -4.13
N TRP A 234 -13.94 10.44 -3.08
CA TRP A 234 -15.11 10.41 -2.20
C TRP A 234 -14.77 10.78 -0.75
N TYR A 235 -13.57 11.29 -0.49
CA TYR A 235 -13.06 11.59 0.85
C TYR A 235 -13.94 12.59 1.60
N LYS A 236 -14.29 13.73 0.97
CA LYS A 236 -15.11 14.76 1.60
C LYS A 236 -16.50 14.24 1.97
N GLN A 237 -17.08 13.42 1.11
CA GLN A 237 -18.38 12.80 1.35
C GLN A 237 -18.31 11.79 2.50
N TYR A 238 -17.23 11.02 2.60
CA TYR A 238 -17.01 10.11 3.70
C TYR A 238 -16.93 10.84 5.05
N GLU A 239 -16.11 11.88 5.17
CA GLU A 239 -16.00 12.71 6.37
C GLU A 239 -17.33 13.31 6.81
N GLN A 240 -18.19 13.69 5.85
CA GLN A 240 -19.52 14.22 6.14
C GLN A 240 -20.53 13.16 6.58
N CYS A 241 -20.24 11.90 6.37
CA CYS A 241 -21.12 10.76 6.66
C CYS A 241 -20.72 10.01 7.94
N VAL A 242 -19.49 10.16 8.43
CA VAL A 242 -19.06 9.66 9.73
C VAL A 242 -20.00 10.24 10.80
N ASP A 243 -20.47 9.44 11.72
CA ASP A 243 -21.41 9.79 12.79
C ASP A 243 -22.91 9.93 12.38
N LYS A 244 -23.26 9.65 11.13
CA LYS A 244 -24.67 9.63 10.71
C LYS A 244 -25.21 8.19 10.71
N THR A 245 -26.43 8.04 11.21
CA THR A 245 -27.12 6.75 11.12
C THR A 245 -27.62 6.52 9.69
N THR A 246 -27.34 5.36 9.12
CA THR A 246 -27.79 4.96 7.79
C THR A 246 -28.40 3.57 7.84
N ASP A 247 -29.58 3.43 7.25
CA ASP A 247 -30.22 2.14 7.06
C ASP A 247 -29.78 1.57 5.72
N VAL A 248 -28.86 0.61 5.75
CA VAL A 248 -28.26 -0.03 4.56
C VAL A 248 -29.33 -0.59 3.63
N ARG A 249 -30.34 -1.24 4.15
CA ARG A 249 -31.40 -1.86 3.33
C ARG A 249 -32.23 -0.82 2.57
N LYS A 250 -32.50 0.32 3.20
CA LYS A 250 -33.19 1.45 2.53
C LYS A 250 -32.33 2.09 1.45
N GLU A 251 -31.04 2.28 1.70
CA GLU A 251 -30.11 2.80 0.71
C GLU A 251 -30.02 1.86 -0.52
N LEU A 252 -29.89 0.54 -0.30
CA LEU A 252 -29.84 -0.46 -1.35
C LEU A 252 -31.13 -0.47 -2.18
N THR A 253 -32.30 -0.39 -1.53
CA THR A 253 -33.58 -0.33 -2.24
C THR A 253 -33.75 0.96 -3.04
N LYS A 254 -33.40 2.11 -2.44
CA LYS A 254 -33.65 3.43 -3.02
C LYS A 254 -32.73 3.79 -4.17
N TYR A 255 -31.44 3.50 -4.03
CA TYR A 255 -30.42 3.99 -4.97
C TYR A 255 -29.80 2.89 -5.84
N TRP A 256 -29.81 1.65 -5.36
CA TRP A 256 -29.28 0.49 -6.09
C TRP A 256 -30.40 -0.35 -6.72
N HIS A 257 -31.65 -0.02 -6.42
CA HIS A 257 -32.83 -0.71 -6.90
C HIS A 257 -32.84 -2.22 -6.63
N ILE A 258 -32.13 -2.64 -5.57
CA ILE A 258 -32.10 -4.04 -5.14
C ILE A 258 -33.41 -4.34 -4.44
N THR A 259 -34.21 -5.23 -5.04
CA THR A 259 -35.49 -5.70 -4.47
C THR A 259 -35.38 -7.05 -3.78
N ASP A 260 -34.32 -7.81 -4.05
CA ASP A 260 -34.08 -9.11 -3.45
C ASP A 260 -33.65 -8.96 -1.97
N GLU A 261 -34.51 -9.44 -1.08
CA GLU A 261 -34.29 -9.32 0.37
C GLU A 261 -33.05 -10.10 0.84
N ALA A 262 -32.80 -11.29 0.28
CA ALA A 262 -31.65 -12.10 0.64
C ALA A 262 -30.31 -11.41 0.25
N VAL A 263 -30.29 -10.72 -0.90
CA VAL A 263 -29.14 -9.91 -1.32
C VAL A 263 -28.94 -8.71 -0.39
N LYS A 264 -30.01 -8.00 -0.03
CA LYS A 264 -29.94 -6.87 0.90
C LYS A 264 -29.47 -7.30 2.27
N ASP A 265 -29.98 -8.40 2.79
CA ASP A 265 -29.58 -8.96 4.08
C ASP A 265 -28.10 -9.33 4.08
N ARG A 266 -27.63 -9.95 2.99
CA ARG A 266 -26.23 -10.34 2.88
C ARG A 266 -25.30 -9.14 2.79
N ILE A 267 -25.62 -8.11 2.01
CA ILE A 267 -24.83 -6.88 1.94
C ILE A 267 -24.83 -6.18 3.30
N ASP A 268 -25.98 -6.09 3.98
CA ASP A 268 -26.06 -5.50 5.32
C ASP A 268 -25.23 -6.29 6.34
N GLU A 269 -25.24 -7.61 6.27
CA GLU A 269 -24.37 -8.47 7.09
C GLU A 269 -22.89 -8.23 6.79
N ILE A 270 -22.47 -8.20 5.53
CA ILE A 270 -21.07 -7.93 5.16
C ILE A 270 -20.61 -6.56 5.70
N LEU A 271 -21.42 -5.52 5.51
CA LEU A 271 -21.13 -4.18 5.97
C LEU A 271 -21.31 -4.00 7.49
N GLY A 272 -22.11 -4.82 8.15
CA GLY A 272 -22.48 -4.70 9.56
C GLY A 272 -21.66 -5.53 10.54
N ASN A 273 -20.86 -6.48 10.06
CA ASN A 273 -20.15 -7.41 10.94
C ASN A 273 -18.95 -6.76 11.65
N GLU A 274 -18.68 -7.26 12.87
CA GLU A 274 -17.50 -6.94 13.69
C GLU A 274 -16.15 -7.09 12.95
N THR A 275 -16.17 -7.78 11.83
CA THR A 275 -15.01 -7.99 10.96
C THR A 275 -14.41 -6.69 10.45
N GLN A 276 -15.17 -5.65 10.34
CA GLN A 276 -14.67 -4.34 9.93
C GLN A 276 -14.10 -3.53 11.12
N ARG A 277 -14.41 -3.89 12.37
CA ARG A 277 -13.67 -3.41 13.54
C ARG A 277 -12.21 -3.88 13.51
N SER A 278 -11.92 -5.03 12.88
CA SER A 278 -10.56 -5.53 12.73
C SER A 278 -9.79 -4.87 11.57
N LEU A 279 -10.46 -4.18 10.64
CA LEU A 279 -9.81 -3.29 9.66
C LEU A 279 -9.26 -2.00 10.31
N LYS A 280 -9.60 -1.74 11.57
CA LYS A 280 -8.85 -0.85 12.43
C LYS A 280 -7.51 -1.49 12.79
N ASN A 281 -6.48 -1.26 11.98
CA ASN A 281 -5.04 -1.28 12.35
C ASN A 281 -4.54 -2.38 13.30
N TRP A 282 -5.31 -3.42 13.60
CA TRP A 282 -4.80 -4.56 14.35
C TRP A 282 -4.25 -5.59 13.36
N LYS A 283 -3.02 -5.37 12.92
CA LYS A 283 -2.22 -6.45 12.35
C LYS A 283 -1.68 -7.24 13.53
N PRO A 284 -1.90 -8.58 13.60
CA PRO A 284 -1.19 -9.38 14.56
C PRO A 284 0.30 -9.13 14.36
N LEU A 285 1.00 -8.90 15.46
CA LEU A 285 2.44 -8.73 15.39
C LEU A 285 3.05 -10.00 14.81
N VAL A 286 3.72 -9.86 13.68
CA VAL A 286 4.58 -10.94 13.17
C VAL A 286 5.83 -10.93 14.04
N TYR A 287 5.97 -11.95 14.88
CA TYR A 287 7.14 -12.10 15.71
C TYR A 287 8.23 -12.81 14.91
N GLU A 288 9.37 -12.19 14.86
CA GLU A 288 10.60 -12.83 14.42
C GLU A 288 11.47 -13.08 15.65
N THR A 289 12.15 -14.22 15.69
CA THR A 289 13.13 -14.43 16.75
C THR A 289 14.36 -13.54 16.51
N GLN A 290 15.10 -13.22 17.56
CA GLN A 290 16.37 -12.49 17.42
C GLN A 290 17.31 -13.20 16.43
N LEU A 291 17.30 -14.54 16.39
CA LEU A 291 18.10 -15.33 15.49
C LEU A 291 17.66 -15.16 14.03
N ASP A 292 16.35 -15.14 13.76
CA ASP A 292 15.81 -14.89 12.42
C ASP A 292 16.24 -13.52 11.91
N ILE A 293 16.19 -12.49 12.76
CA ILE A 293 16.61 -11.13 12.43
C ILE A 293 18.14 -11.10 12.16
N MET A 294 18.94 -11.78 13.00
CA MET A 294 20.41 -11.82 12.84
C MET A 294 20.85 -12.55 11.56
N ASN A 295 20.07 -13.51 11.10
CA ASN A 295 20.33 -14.25 9.86
C ASN A 295 19.96 -13.49 8.58
N LYS A 296 19.21 -12.38 8.72
CA LYS A 296 18.87 -11.52 7.58
C LYS A 296 20.08 -10.69 7.18
N LYS A 297 20.27 -10.57 5.87
CA LYS A 297 21.20 -9.57 5.33
C LYS A 297 20.47 -8.23 5.25
N PHE A 298 20.91 -7.26 6.02
CA PHE A 298 20.47 -5.89 5.90
C PHE A 298 21.48 -5.11 5.07
N ASP A 299 20.99 -4.28 4.16
CA ASP A 299 21.83 -3.28 3.51
C ASP A 299 22.31 -2.27 4.56
N ALA A 300 23.49 -1.69 4.34
CA ALA A 300 23.96 -0.59 5.16
C ALA A 300 22.94 0.57 5.15
N PRO A 301 22.84 1.35 6.24
CA PRO A 301 21.96 2.51 6.28
C PRO A 301 22.17 3.38 5.03
N LYS A 302 21.10 3.65 4.31
CA LYS A 302 21.16 4.48 3.11
C LYS A 302 21.22 5.95 3.51
N PHE A 303 22.17 6.65 2.93
CA PHE A 303 22.34 8.09 3.11
C PHE A 303 22.08 8.79 1.78
N LEU A 304 21.32 9.88 1.84
CA LEU A 304 21.18 10.81 0.73
C LEU A 304 22.43 11.68 0.57
N ILE A 305 23.03 12.08 1.70
CA ILE A 305 24.36 12.67 1.78
C ILE A 305 25.20 11.78 2.70
N SER A 306 26.26 11.19 2.18
CA SER A 306 27.07 10.19 2.86
C SER A 306 27.49 10.62 4.27
N GLY A 307 27.01 9.91 5.29
CA GLY A 307 27.32 10.15 6.71
C GLY A 307 26.68 11.42 7.30
N ILE A 308 25.84 12.16 6.57
CA ILE A 308 25.21 13.40 7.05
C ILE A 308 23.68 13.29 7.04
N LEU A 309 23.06 13.01 5.89
CA LEU A 309 21.60 12.98 5.75
C LEU A 309 21.15 11.57 5.41
N PRO A 310 20.70 10.80 6.40
CA PRO A 310 20.13 9.47 6.15
C PRO A 310 18.73 9.58 5.54
N ILE A 311 18.26 8.47 4.97
CA ILE A 311 16.84 8.26 4.65
C ILE A 311 16.04 8.24 5.96
N GLY A 312 14.88 8.89 5.95
CA GLY A 312 14.01 9.03 7.12
C GLY A 312 13.68 10.48 7.43
N LEU A 313 13.22 10.74 8.64
CA LEU A 313 12.79 12.07 9.08
C LEU A 313 13.94 12.79 9.80
N THR A 314 14.35 13.94 9.27
CA THR A 314 15.39 14.80 9.85
C THR A 314 14.81 16.14 10.27
N CYS A 315 15.14 16.61 11.47
CA CYS A 315 14.85 17.98 11.90
C CYS A 315 16.12 18.83 11.80
N LEU A 316 16.07 19.92 11.01
CA LEU A 316 17.12 20.95 10.97
C LEU A 316 16.64 22.18 11.73
N ALA A 317 17.10 22.34 12.95
CA ALA A 317 16.74 23.43 13.84
C ALA A 317 17.81 24.52 13.87
N GLY A 318 17.42 25.73 14.26
CA GLY A 318 18.34 26.84 14.49
C GLY A 318 17.62 28.17 14.65
N ARG A 319 18.31 29.16 15.21
CA ARG A 319 17.73 30.50 15.41
C ARG A 319 17.30 31.15 14.09
N PRO A 320 16.30 32.03 14.11
CA PRO A 320 15.92 32.79 12.91
C PRO A 320 17.10 33.55 12.30
N LYS A 321 17.11 33.69 10.96
CA LYS A 321 18.15 34.41 10.20
C LYS A 321 19.57 33.86 10.36
N ARG A 322 19.68 32.52 10.53
CA ARG A 322 20.98 31.82 10.58
C ARG A 322 21.34 31.11 9.27
N GLY A 323 20.55 31.32 8.22
CA GLY A 323 20.85 30.77 6.91
C GLY A 323 20.33 29.34 6.68
N LYS A 324 19.41 28.82 7.52
CA LYS A 324 18.83 27.47 7.36
C LYS A 324 18.23 27.24 5.96
N THR A 325 17.36 28.15 5.51
CA THR A 325 16.72 28.09 4.21
C THR A 325 17.76 28.11 3.07
N ARG A 326 18.77 29.00 3.17
CA ARG A 326 19.83 29.08 2.16
C ARG A 326 20.70 27.81 2.14
N PHE A 327 21.00 27.25 3.28
CA PHE A 327 21.74 26.00 3.40
C PHE A 327 20.96 24.83 2.77
N ILE A 328 19.67 24.69 3.11
CA ILE A 328 18.87 23.59 2.57
C ILE A 328 18.58 23.77 1.07
N ASP A 329 18.47 25.00 0.57
CA ASP A 329 18.37 25.28 -0.88
C ASP A 329 19.63 24.81 -1.61
N TRP A 330 20.82 25.13 -1.07
CA TRP A 330 22.07 24.65 -1.65
C TRP A 330 22.20 23.12 -1.61
N VAL A 331 21.88 22.49 -0.49
CA VAL A 331 21.86 21.03 -0.34
C VAL A 331 20.90 20.40 -1.34
N SER A 332 19.69 20.96 -1.47
CA SER A 332 18.68 20.51 -2.41
C SER A 332 19.17 20.57 -3.86
N GLN A 333 19.88 21.64 -4.23
CA GLN A 333 20.47 21.77 -5.55
C GLN A 333 21.59 20.75 -5.78
N CYS A 334 22.45 20.54 -4.78
CA CYS A 334 23.49 19.51 -4.88
C CYS A 334 22.90 18.11 -5.12
N ILE A 335 21.82 17.75 -4.44
CA ILE A 335 21.11 16.48 -4.62
C ILE A 335 20.48 16.41 -6.01
N ALA A 336 19.79 17.47 -6.45
CA ALA A 336 19.19 17.55 -7.76
C ALA A 336 20.21 17.35 -8.90
N ASP A 337 21.37 17.94 -8.75
CA ASP A 337 22.47 17.86 -9.72
C ASP A 337 23.31 16.57 -9.58
N GLY A 338 23.27 15.89 -8.43
CA GLY A 338 24.19 14.82 -8.08
C GLY A 338 25.60 15.31 -7.75
N LYS A 339 25.73 16.56 -7.25
CA LYS A 339 26.98 17.16 -6.84
C LYS A 339 27.26 16.89 -5.35
N PRO A 340 28.51 16.75 -4.95
CA PRO A 340 28.83 16.54 -3.54
C PRO A 340 28.44 17.73 -2.67
N VAL A 341 28.00 17.44 -1.44
CA VAL A 341 27.82 18.42 -0.37
C VAL A 341 29.11 18.44 0.44
N TRP A 342 29.89 19.53 0.35
CA TRP A 342 31.28 19.61 0.80
C TRP A 342 32.12 18.49 0.14
N ASP A 343 32.64 17.57 0.96
CA ASP A 343 33.47 16.42 0.56
C ASP A 343 32.65 15.08 0.58
N ARG A 344 31.33 15.15 0.65
CA ARG A 344 30.45 13.98 0.81
C ARG A 344 29.64 13.74 -0.45
N ASP A 345 29.65 12.50 -0.91
CA ASP A 345 28.85 12.08 -2.05
C ASP A 345 27.37 12.21 -1.75
N THR A 346 26.61 12.56 -2.79
CA THR A 346 25.14 12.64 -2.75
C THR A 346 24.51 11.63 -3.70
N VAL A 347 23.30 11.22 -3.36
CA VAL A 347 22.44 10.47 -4.30
C VAL A 347 21.65 11.47 -5.14
N LYS A 348 21.86 11.43 -6.48
CA LYS A 348 21.10 12.30 -7.40
C LYS A 348 19.64 11.90 -7.45
N GLY A 349 18.73 12.90 -7.41
CA GLY A 349 17.31 12.65 -7.62
C GLY A 349 16.44 13.90 -7.50
N ASP A 350 15.14 13.68 -7.57
CA ASP A 350 14.15 14.75 -7.51
C ASP A 350 13.97 15.26 -6.08
N VAL A 351 13.77 16.57 -5.98
CA VAL A 351 13.63 17.28 -4.70
C VAL A 351 12.34 18.10 -4.69
N PHE A 352 11.56 17.98 -3.62
CA PHE A 352 10.39 18.80 -3.36
C PHE A 352 10.64 19.74 -2.18
N GLN A 353 10.36 21.04 -2.36
CA GLN A 353 10.49 22.05 -1.31
C GLN A 353 9.17 22.78 -1.10
N LEU A 354 8.62 22.64 0.09
CA LEU A 354 7.48 23.40 0.57
C LEU A 354 8.00 24.59 1.40
N LEU A 355 8.00 25.79 0.80
CA LEU A 355 8.66 26.99 1.31
C LEU A 355 7.59 27.98 1.83
N LEU A 356 7.09 27.75 3.03
CA LEU A 356 5.92 28.47 3.59
C LEU A 356 6.27 29.79 4.30
N GLU A 357 7.54 30.20 4.26
CA GLU A 357 8.00 31.52 4.74
C GLU A 357 8.53 32.39 3.59
N ASP A 358 8.71 31.83 2.39
CA ASP A 358 9.31 32.52 1.25
C ASP A 358 8.27 32.93 0.22
N THR A 359 8.50 34.09 -0.39
CA THR A 359 7.77 34.54 -1.57
C THR A 359 8.38 33.97 -2.85
N GLN A 360 7.65 34.05 -3.98
CA GLN A 360 8.23 33.71 -5.31
C GLN A 360 9.45 34.57 -5.64
N GLU A 361 9.44 35.83 -5.23
CA GLU A 361 10.55 36.77 -5.42
C GLU A 361 11.79 36.31 -4.66
N ASP A 362 11.65 35.90 -3.37
CA ASP A 362 12.74 35.36 -2.57
C ASP A 362 13.36 34.11 -3.21
N VAL A 363 12.50 33.21 -3.71
CA VAL A 363 12.94 31.98 -4.42
C VAL A 363 13.65 32.32 -5.71
N ASN A 364 13.16 33.30 -6.48
CA ASN A 364 13.79 33.75 -7.71
C ASN A 364 15.17 34.36 -7.47
N ILE A 365 15.29 35.28 -6.50
CA ILE A 365 16.58 35.89 -6.14
C ILE A 365 17.61 34.83 -5.79
N ARG A 366 17.27 33.88 -4.93
CA ARG A 366 18.19 32.79 -4.57
C ARG A 366 18.52 31.87 -5.75
N GLY A 367 17.54 31.60 -6.61
CA GLY A 367 17.76 30.79 -7.83
C GLY A 367 18.78 31.44 -8.79
N VAL A 368 18.70 32.77 -8.95
CA VAL A 368 19.68 33.54 -9.75
C VAL A 368 21.07 33.52 -9.11
N GLU A 369 21.15 33.75 -7.78
CA GLU A 369 22.42 33.69 -7.03
C GLU A 369 23.10 32.30 -7.11
N MET A 370 22.32 31.22 -7.16
CA MET A 370 22.82 29.85 -7.26
C MET A 370 23.04 29.38 -8.71
N ASN A 371 22.76 30.21 -9.72
CA ASN A 371 22.83 29.86 -11.14
C ASN A 371 22.02 28.59 -11.50
N ILE A 372 20.79 28.48 -10.99
CA ILE A 372 19.91 27.35 -11.27
C ILE A 372 19.45 27.44 -12.72
N THR A 373 19.64 26.36 -13.49
CA THR A 373 19.37 26.32 -14.94
C THR A 373 18.38 25.24 -15.36
N ASP A 374 17.90 24.41 -14.45
CA ASP A 374 16.90 23.37 -14.72
C ASP A 374 15.68 23.45 -13.80
N GLY A 375 14.68 22.57 -14.01
CA GLY A 375 13.40 22.58 -13.31
C GLY A 375 13.40 21.86 -11.94
N ASN A 376 14.53 21.30 -11.52
CA ASN A 376 14.66 20.61 -10.22
C ASN A 376 15.62 21.43 -9.32
N PRO A 377 15.28 21.73 -8.08
CA PRO A 377 14.14 21.29 -7.24
C PRO A 377 12.76 21.87 -7.61
N HIS A 378 11.70 21.06 -7.35
CA HIS A 378 10.31 21.51 -7.42
C HIS A 378 9.95 22.33 -6.16
N LYS A 379 9.54 23.58 -6.33
CA LYS A 379 9.32 24.53 -5.21
C LYS A 379 7.87 25.01 -5.14
N VAL A 380 7.32 25.08 -3.93
CA VAL A 380 6.01 25.67 -3.63
C VAL A 380 6.17 26.78 -2.58
N PRO A 381 6.39 28.05 -3.00
CA PRO A 381 6.40 29.21 -2.09
C PRO A 381 5.00 29.54 -1.55
N ILE A 382 4.94 30.17 -0.37
CA ILE A 382 3.68 30.50 0.32
C ILE A 382 2.76 31.42 -0.50
N THR A 383 3.32 32.29 -1.33
CA THR A 383 2.55 33.24 -2.15
C THR A 383 2.01 32.67 -3.45
N MET A 384 2.23 31.40 -3.70
CA MET A 384 1.59 30.76 -4.85
C MET A 384 0.11 30.55 -4.57
N GLU A 385 -0.75 30.91 -5.51
CA GLU A 385 -2.19 30.59 -5.51
C GLU A 385 -2.47 29.07 -5.41
N LYS A 386 -1.43 28.27 -5.47
CA LYS A 386 -1.47 26.79 -5.44
C LYS A 386 -1.35 26.20 -4.03
N TRP A 387 -0.97 26.98 -3.00
CA TRP A 387 -1.01 26.48 -1.63
C TRP A 387 -2.39 26.67 -1.02
N ASP A 388 -3.04 25.57 -0.69
CA ASP A 388 -4.41 25.52 -0.22
C ASP A 388 -4.55 25.71 1.31
N GLY A 389 -3.44 25.93 2.02
CA GLY A 389 -3.41 26.05 3.47
C GLY A 389 -3.46 24.72 4.22
N SER A 390 -3.17 23.60 3.54
CA SER A 390 -3.14 22.28 4.14
C SER A 390 -2.21 22.19 5.35
N THR A 391 -2.61 21.38 6.32
CA THR A 391 -1.80 21.06 7.50
C THR A 391 -1.56 19.57 7.60
N LEU A 392 -0.63 19.15 8.44
CA LEU A 392 -0.40 17.74 8.72
C LEU A 392 -1.67 17.08 9.26
N GLY A 393 -1.99 15.91 8.73
CA GLY A 393 -3.28 15.25 8.93
C GLY A 393 -4.44 15.83 8.14
N LYS A 394 -4.20 16.85 7.28
CA LYS A 394 -5.22 17.52 6.45
C LYS A 394 -4.65 18.02 5.13
N GLY A 395 -4.01 17.15 4.36
CA GLY A 395 -3.61 17.42 2.99
C GLY A 395 -2.10 17.48 2.72
N VAL A 396 -1.24 17.77 3.70
CA VAL A 396 0.22 17.88 3.46
C VAL A 396 0.80 16.53 3.04
N GLU A 397 0.43 15.46 3.73
CA GLU A 397 0.88 14.12 3.44
C GLU A 397 0.47 13.70 2.02
N GLU A 398 -0.77 14.00 1.63
CA GLU A 398 -1.30 13.70 0.31
C GLU A 398 -0.57 14.48 -0.80
N HIS A 399 -0.18 15.73 -0.55
CA HIS A 399 0.65 16.50 -1.49
C HIS A 399 2.04 15.88 -1.67
N ILE A 400 2.66 15.43 -0.58
CA ILE A 400 3.96 14.76 -0.64
C ILE A 400 3.85 13.44 -1.42
N GLU A 401 2.87 12.62 -1.11
CA GLU A 401 2.65 11.34 -1.79
C GLU A 401 2.27 11.51 -3.25
N ASP A 402 1.48 12.54 -3.58
CA ASP A 402 1.15 12.86 -4.97
C ASP A 402 2.39 13.29 -5.76
N TRP A 403 3.26 14.10 -5.17
CA TRP A 403 4.53 14.45 -5.79
C TRP A 403 5.42 13.23 -5.98
N ILE A 404 5.57 12.36 -4.97
CA ILE A 404 6.35 11.12 -5.07
C ILE A 404 5.87 10.26 -6.25
N ARG A 405 4.57 10.18 -6.49
CA ARG A 405 4.01 9.40 -7.61
C ARG A 405 4.25 10.01 -9.00
N ARG A 406 4.51 11.32 -9.07
CA ARG A 406 4.66 12.05 -10.34
C ARG A 406 6.08 12.18 -10.85
N VAL A 407 7.06 11.99 -10.00
CA VAL A 407 8.48 12.13 -10.36
C VAL A 407 9.14 10.77 -10.48
N ASP A 408 10.20 10.70 -11.29
CA ASP A 408 10.85 9.42 -11.62
C ASP A 408 11.76 8.91 -10.49
N ASN A 409 12.39 9.81 -9.75
CA ASN A 409 13.40 9.47 -8.74
C ASN A 409 13.30 10.35 -7.50
N PRO A 410 12.23 10.27 -6.70
CA PRO A 410 12.06 11.07 -5.50
C PRO A 410 13.15 10.75 -4.46
N GLN A 411 13.85 11.77 -3.93
CA GLN A 411 14.91 11.58 -2.95
C GLN A 411 14.76 12.47 -1.72
N LEU A 412 14.33 13.72 -1.87
CA LEU A 412 14.27 14.68 -0.78
C LEU A 412 12.96 15.46 -0.78
N VAL A 413 12.36 15.57 0.40
CA VAL A 413 11.29 16.52 0.69
C VAL A 413 11.76 17.48 1.77
N VAL A 414 11.57 18.78 1.55
CA VAL A 414 11.88 19.83 2.53
C VAL A 414 10.61 20.56 2.91
N ILE A 415 10.37 20.75 4.20
CA ILE A 415 9.26 21.56 4.73
C ILE A 415 9.84 22.73 5.51
N ASP A 416 9.77 23.93 4.97
CA ASP A 416 10.23 25.18 5.58
C ASP A 416 9.05 26.14 5.76
N THR A 417 8.43 26.17 6.92
CA THR A 417 8.86 25.61 8.20
C THR A 417 7.78 24.69 8.77
N TYR A 418 8.17 23.70 9.57
CA TYR A 418 7.27 22.73 10.23
C TYR A 418 6.09 23.40 10.96
N VAL A 419 6.34 24.50 11.67
CA VAL A 419 5.28 25.23 12.42
C VAL A 419 4.13 25.68 11.52
N LYS A 420 4.36 25.91 10.24
CA LYS A 420 3.33 26.37 9.31
C LYS A 420 2.39 25.26 8.84
N VAL A 421 2.83 24.04 8.89
CA VAL A 421 2.06 22.85 8.50
C VAL A 421 1.52 22.06 9.70
N SER A 422 2.05 22.30 10.90
CA SER A 422 1.57 21.61 12.09
C SER A 422 0.14 22.05 12.45
N SER A 423 -0.71 21.08 12.74
CA SER A 423 -2.13 21.29 13.03
C SER A 423 -2.42 21.52 14.50
N TYR A 424 -1.44 21.35 15.39
CA TYR A 424 -1.67 21.44 16.84
C TYR A 424 -2.12 22.82 17.30
N LYS A 425 -3.07 22.85 18.22
CA LYS A 425 -3.55 24.07 18.90
C LYS A 425 -3.02 24.10 20.33
N LYS A 426 -2.60 25.29 20.79
CA LYS A 426 -2.19 25.48 22.19
C LYS A 426 -3.29 25.00 23.12
N GLY A 427 -3.00 23.99 24.00
CA GLY A 427 -3.88 23.72 25.11
C GLY A 427 -4.00 22.30 25.63
N LYS A 428 -3.83 21.24 24.88
CA LYS A 428 -3.89 19.85 25.42
C LYS A 428 -2.96 18.94 24.61
N ASP A 429 -2.09 18.25 25.33
CA ASP A 429 -1.30 17.12 24.87
C ASP A 429 -0.49 17.35 23.57
N ILE A 430 0.19 18.52 23.50
CA ILE A 430 1.03 18.92 22.35
C ILE A 430 1.98 17.79 21.93
N TYR A 431 2.56 17.10 22.91
CA TYR A 431 3.46 15.98 22.65
C TYR A 431 2.79 14.87 21.83
N ARG A 432 1.56 14.49 22.19
CA ARG A 432 0.83 13.41 21.51
C ARG A 432 0.43 13.80 20.09
N GLU A 433 -0.09 15.02 19.90
CA GLU A 433 -0.49 15.52 18.58
C GLU A 433 0.72 15.62 17.64
N GLN A 434 1.84 16.22 18.09
CA GLN A 434 3.07 16.25 17.32
C GLN A 434 3.65 14.86 17.05
N SER A 435 3.52 13.93 18.00
CA SER A 435 3.98 12.56 17.81
C SER A 435 3.22 11.85 16.68
N VAL A 436 1.94 12.08 16.53
CA VAL A 436 1.13 11.52 15.44
C VAL A 436 1.54 12.14 14.10
N GLU A 437 1.67 13.46 14.02
CA GLU A 437 2.08 14.16 12.80
C GLU A 437 3.46 13.73 12.32
N LEU A 438 4.45 13.75 13.22
CA LEU A 438 5.82 13.36 12.89
C LEU A 438 5.95 11.89 12.55
N GLY A 439 5.18 11.02 13.23
CA GLY A 439 5.15 9.58 12.96
C GLY A 439 4.67 9.27 11.54
N ARG A 440 3.69 10.00 11.03
CA ARG A 440 3.21 9.86 9.64
C ARG A 440 4.28 10.27 8.63
N LEU A 441 4.93 11.41 8.82
CA LEU A 441 6.03 11.85 7.96
C LEU A 441 7.19 10.87 7.96
N GLN A 442 7.55 10.34 9.14
CA GLN A 442 8.58 9.32 9.27
C GLN A 442 8.21 8.03 8.50
N GLN A 443 6.96 7.63 8.58
CA GLN A 443 6.46 6.47 7.84
C GLN A 443 6.55 6.69 6.33
N ILE A 444 6.08 7.84 5.81
CA ILE A 444 6.19 8.21 4.39
C ILE A 444 7.65 8.15 3.94
N ALA A 445 8.56 8.75 4.72
CA ALA A 445 9.98 8.76 4.40
C ALA A 445 10.57 7.34 4.29
N LYS A 446 10.28 6.46 5.26
CA LYS A 446 10.80 5.09 5.32
C LYS A 446 10.20 4.20 4.23
N MET A 447 8.89 4.28 3.99
CA MET A 447 8.22 3.47 2.98
C MET A 447 8.68 3.81 1.55
N ASN A 448 8.93 5.09 1.28
CA ASN A 448 9.37 5.54 -0.04
C ASN A 448 10.89 5.63 -0.18
N GLN A 449 11.65 5.28 0.86
CA GLN A 449 13.12 5.34 0.87
C GLN A 449 13.67 6.73 0.52
N ILE A 450 13.05 7.80 1.04
CA ILE A 450 13.43 9.20 0.84
C ILE A 450 13.83 9.86 2.16
N ALA A 451 14.51 11.01 2.09
CA ALA A 451 14.69 11.88 3.25
C ALA A 451 13.60 12.96 3.29
N ILE A 452 13.03 13.20 4.48
CA ILE A 452 12.16 14.36 4.74
C ILE A 452 12.86 15.25 5.75
N VAL A 453 13.12 16.51 5.38
CA VAL A 453 13.79 17.50 6.25
C VAL A 453 12.79 18.54 6.71
N LEU A 454 12.61 18.65 8.02
CA LEU A 454 11.78 19.67 8.67
C LEU A 454 12.67 20.82 9.14
N ILE A 455 12.44 22.02 8.63
CA ILE A 455 13.08 23.22 9.16
C ILE A 455 12.31 23.69 10.40
N HIS A 456 13.04 23.92 11.49
CA HIS A 456 12.45 24.33 12.74
C HIS A 456 13.27 25.44 13.43
N HIS A 457 12.63 26.13 14.39
CA HIS A 457 13.29 27.19 15.15
C HIS A 457 13.75 26.70 16.52
N THR A 458 14.85 27.25 17.00
CA THR A 458 15.28 27.08 18.39
C THR A 458 14.71 28.18 19.27
N THR A 459 14.61 27.91 20.57
CA THR A 459 14.24 28.90 21.59
C THR A 459 15.29 30.01 21.74
N LYS A 460 14.93 31.09 22.42
CA LYS A 460 15.92 32.16 22.75
C LYS A 460 16.75 31.81 23.97
N ALA A 461 16.31 30.87 24.79
CA ALA A 461 17.03 30.38 25.93
C ALA A 461 18.28 29.60 25.50
N THR A 462 19.33 29.64 26.30
CA THR A 462 20.55 28.88 26.07
C THR A 462 20.56 27.73 27.08
N TYR A 463 20.80 26.52 26.59
CA TYR A 463 20.88 25.31 27.38
C TYR A 463 22.29 24.74 27.31
N GLU A 464 22.64 23.86 28.24
CA GLU A 464 23.91 23.12 28.22
C GLU A 464 23.99 22.21 27.01
N ASP A 465 22.87 21.52 26.70
CA ASP A 465 22.71 20.73 25.47
C ASP A 465 22.03 21.60 24.38
N ILE A 466 22.67 21.74 23.23
CA ILE A 466 22.17 22.50 22.09
C ILE A 466 20.83 21.93 21.54
N PHE A 467 20.61 20.65 21.71
CA PHE A 467 19.38 20.02 21.27
C PHE A 467 18.16 20.40 22.12
N ASP A 468 18.40 20.79 23.39
CA ASP A 468 17.33 21.31 24.26
C ASP A 468 16.87 22.71 23.87
N GLU A 469 17.62 23.39 22.99
CA GLU A 469 17.20 24.67 22.41
C GLU A 469 16.09 24.48 21.34
N ILE A 470 15.83 23.28 20.85
CA ILE A 470 14.76 23.02 19.84
C ILE A 470 13.41 23.40 20.47
N SER A 471 12.71 24.37 19.85
CA SER A 471 11.47 24.88 20.40
C SER A 471 10.33 23.88 20.23
N GLY A 472 9.41 23.82 21.20
CA GLY A 472 8.23 22.93 21.15
C GLY A 472 8.32 21.81 22.17
N SER A 473 7.72 20.67 21.85
CA SER A 473 7.77 19.50 22.71
C SER A 473 8.98 18.61 22.40
N THR A 474 9.32 17.73 23.33
CA THR A 474 10.33 16.68 23.13
C THR A 474 9.96 15.67 22.04
N ALA A 475 8.78 15.78 21.42
CA ALA A 475 8.34 14.91 20.33
C ALA A 475 9.28 14.96 19.11
N LEU A 476 9.77 16.16 18.73
CA LEU A 476 10.74 16.32 17.65
C LEU A 476 12.02 15.53 17.94
N GLN A 477 12.53 15.62 19.18
CA GLN A 477 13.74 14.91 19.59
C GLN A 477 13.53 13.39 19.62
N GLY A 478 12.31 12.92 20.00
CA GLY A 478 12.02 11.51 20.17
C GLY A 478 11.65 10.77 18.88
N ILE A 479 11.14 11.46 17.85
CA ILE A 479 10.58 10.81 16.65
C ILE A 479 11.47 11.02 15.42
N CYS A 480 12.14 12.16 15.28
CA CYS A 480 13.06 12.35 14.17
C CYS A 480 14.20 11.33 14.22
N ASP A 481 14.50 10.70 13.09
CA ASP A 481 15.63 9.76 12.97
C ASP A 481 16.97 10.50 13.10
N THR A 482 17.00 11.79 12.77
CA THR A 482 18.20 12.65 12.86
C THR A 482 17.82 14.06 13.29
N LEU A 483 18.64 14.60 14.18
CA LEU A 483 18.56 16.00 14.61
C LEU A 483 19.82 16.75 14.19
N MET A 484 19.64 17.89 13.55
CA MET A 484 20.70 18.81 13.17
C MET A 484 20.41 20.19 13.76
N VAL A 485 21.40 20.82 14.37
CA VAL A 485 21.25 22.17 14.91
C VAL A 485 22.26 23.10 14.27
N MET A 486 21.76 24.13 13.59
CA MET A 486 22.59 25.20 13.06
C MET A 486 22.88 26.23 14.17
N GLY A 487 24.02 26.05 14.84
CA GLY A 487 24.48 26.90 15.93
C GLY A 487 25.42 28.02 15.48
N GLY A 488 25.96 28.80 16.43
CA GLY A 488 26.95 29.80 16.23
C GLY A 488 26.64 31.13 16.97
N GLN A 489 27.68 31.87 17.41
CA GLN A 489 27.52 33.19 18.04
C GLN A 489 27.48 34.29 16.97
N ARG A 490 26.52 35.24 17.07
CA ARG A 490 26.51 36.44 16.24
C ARG A 490 27.78 37.28 16.55
N GLY A 491 28.57 37.59 15.53
CA GLY A 491 29.64 38.56 15.63
C GLY A 491 31.04 38.00 15.95
N LYS A 492 31.23 36.69 16.12
CA LYS A 492 32.55 36.08 16.05
C LYS A 492 32.67 35.40 14.69
N SER A 493 33.39 36.03 13.80
CA SER A 493 33.79 35.47 12.50
C SER A 493 34.87 34.40 12.76
N GLU A 494 34.43 33.21 13.08
CA GLU A 494 35.19 32.04 12.69
C GLU A 494 34.80 31.82 11.24
N LYS A 495 35.79 31.90 10.37
CA LYS A 495 35.76 31.88 8.91
C LYS A 495 34.42 31.38 8.35
N ALA A 496 33.63 32.29 7.78
CA ALA A 496 32.49 31.90 7.00
C ALA A 496 32.97 30.87 5.97
N VAL A 497 32.52 29.65 6.09
CA VAL A 497 32.62 28.70 4.98
C VAL A 497 31.79 29.32 3.89
N PRO A 498 32.33 29.67 2.73
CA PRO A 498 31.51 30.16 1.62
C PRO A 498 30.50 29.07 1.28
N LEU A 499 29.25 29.39 1.44
CA LEU A 499 28.13 28.60 0.92
C LEU A 499 28.05 28.81 -0.60
#